data_f54ed22b057c3ac0e539375297747fd0
#
_entry.id   f54ed22b057c3ac0e539375297747fd0
#
_cell.length_a   1.000
_cell.length_b   1.000
_cell.length_c   1.000
_cell.angle_alpha   90.00
_cell.angle_beta   90.00
_cell.angle_gamma   90.00
#
_symmetry.space_group_name_H-M   'P 1'
#
loop_
_entity.id
_entity.type
_entity.pdbx_description
1 polymer ?
#
loop_
_entity_poly.entity_id
_entity_poly.type
_entity_poly.pdbx_seq_one_letter_code
_entity_poly.pdbx_strand_id
1 'polypeptide(L)'
;MEDTQYLAPREPYVRDFDAAVRAADGREVVLERTYFYPEGGGQPADRGTLDGIEVVDVQKVDGETVHTLADPPGFDAGDTVSAAVDDDFRTYSMRAHTASHVVYGAGRKLLGTHGYGGFDIAEDRIRLDFETDGDASLNPLTIQRMANEVVWESRPVDWYEMDADEAGAREDIVFNLGNDAAAADTVRIVEIEDWDVSACGGTHVRNTNEIGPVAVLDVSNPGAELVRVEYAVGERAIDEWIETQRNASRAAETLDTGVADLASRAESLRAENRSLEAENETLAERLLAARLTALSENTFTRNGREWVAGTVDGVGPNAVADRVGELTDGAADVVVLAGRDGSTFVVVATDGETDANDVVGEVTDEFGGGGGGQPTLAQGGGLDADPETVVASLRPD
;
A
#
# COMPACT_ATOMS: atom_id res chain seq x y z
N MET A 1 24.50 -22.24 -40.19
CA MET A 1 23.83 -23.17 -39.24
C MET A 1 22.42 -22.63 -39.12
N GLU A 2 21.41 -23.47 -39.21
CA GLU A 2 20.03 -23.01 -39.02
C GLU A 2 19.85 -22.58 -37.56
N ASP A 3 19.16 -21.45 -37.32
CA ASP A 3 18.90 -20.93 -35.97
C ASP A 3 17.99 -21.87 -35.17
N THR A 4 18.03 -21.82 -33.84
CA THR A 4 17.11 -22.58 -32.98
C THR A 4 15.67 -22.32 -33.38
N GLN A 5 14.90 -23.38 -33.64
CA GLN A 5 13.47 -23.24 -33.87
C GLN A 5 12.75 -22.95 -32.53
N TYR A 6 12.42 -21.68 -32.28
CA TYR A 6 11.74 -21.24 -31.10
C TYR A 6 10.23 -21.31 -31.27
N LEU A 7 9.56 -22.19 -30.51
CA LEU A 7 8.16 -22.57 -30.73
C LEU A 7 7.20 -22.21 -29.58
N ALA A 8 7.71 -21.77 -28.43
CA ALA A 8 6.87 -21.48 -27.26
C ALA A 8 5.65 -20.59 -27.55
N PRO A 9 5.75 -19.46 -28.29
CA PRO A 9 4.59 -18.62 -28.57
C PRO A 9 3.61 -19.20 -29.59
N ARG A 10 4.09 -20.07 -30.47
CA ARG A 10 3.25 -20.70 -31.50
C ARG A 10 2.46 -21.88 -30.96
N GLU A 11 3.10 -22.68 -30.11
CA GLU A 11 2.55 -23.90 -29.51
C GLU A 11 2.67 -23.89 -27.99
N PRO A 12 2.04 -22.91 -27.29
CA PRO A 12 2.28 -22.67 -25.88
C PRO A 12 1.79 -23.77 -24.93
N TYR A 13 1.00 -24.73 -25.44
CA TYR A 13 0.48 -25.87 -24.68
C TYR A 13 1.39 -27.11 -24.71
N VAL A 14 2.45 -27.12 -25.53
CA VAL A 14 3.43 -28.20 -25.50
C VAL A 14 4.28 -28.12 -24.24
N ARG A 15 4.34 -29.23 -23.51
CA ARG A 15 5.13 -29.38 -22.27
C ARG A 15 6.29 -30.36 -22.45
N ASP A 16 6.01 -31.53 -23.03
CA ASP A 16 6.97 -32.58 -23.19
C ASP A 16 7.37 -32.68 -24.65
N PHE A 17 8.68 -32.75 -24.93
CA PHE A 17 9.22 -32.87 -26.26
C PHE A 17 10.63 -33.44 -26.24
N ASP A 18 11.04 -34.05 -27.34
CA ASP A 18 12.44 -34.44 -27.55
C ASP A 18 13.11 -33.45 -28.52
N ALA A 19 14.35 -33.08 -28.25
CA ALA A 19 15.12 -32.22 -29.13
C ALA A 19 16.58 -32.62 -29.21
N ALA A 20 17.21 -32.42 -30.39
CA ALA A 20 18.64 -32.62 -30.54
C ALA A 20 19.39 -31.44 -29.89
N VAL A 21 20.47 -31.75 -29.19
CA VAL A 21 21.39 -30.77 -28.58
C VAL A 21 22.27 -30.22 -29.70
N ARG A 22 22.23 -28.91 -29.87
CA ARG A 22 23.05 -28.22 -30.88
C ARG A 22 24.40 -27.77 -30.31
N ALA A 23 24.39 -27.35 -29.08
CA ALA A 23 25.58 -26.97 -28.31
C ALA A 23 25.37 -27.23 -26.82
N ALA A 24 26.44 -27.63 -26.15
CA ALA A 24 26.49 -27.69 -24.68
C ALA A 24 27.87 -27.19 -24.24
N ASP A 25 27.87 -26.17 -23.36
CA ASP A 25 29.06 -25.57 -22.76
C ASP A 25 28.84 -25.31 -21.26
N GLY A 26 29.51 -26.11 -20.46
CA GLY A 26 29.31 -26.07 -18.99
C GLY A 26 27.88 -26.43 -18.62
N ARG A 27 27.09 -25.43 -18.19
CA ARG A 27 25.66 -25.59 -17.86
C ARG A 27 24.74 -25.00 -18.92
N GLU A 28 25.27 -24.38 -19.97
CA GLU A 28 24.49 -23.76 -21.02
C GLU A 28 24.24 -24.73 -22.14
N VAL A 29 23.00 -24.85 -22.55
CA VAL A 29 22.55 -25.80 -23.60
C VAL A 29 21.71 -25.07 -24.64
N VAL A 30 22.00 -25.26 -25.90
CA VAL A 30 21.24 -24.82 -27.05
C VAL A 30 20.62 -26.03 -27.75
N LEU A 31 19.33 -26.03 -27.99
CA LEU A 31 18.60 -27.10 -28.67
C LEU A 31 18.30 -26.70 -30.12
N GLU A 32 18.15 -27.69 -31.04
CA GLU A 32 17.68 -27.42 -32.40
C GLU A 32 16.27 -26.83 -32.44
N ARG A 33 15.41 -27.28 -31.54
CA ARG A 33 14.07 -26.71 -31.30
C ARG A 33 13.77 -26.64 -29.81
N THR A 34 13.03 -25.61 -29.40
CA THR A 34 12.61 -25.47 -28.00
C THR A 34 11.22 -24.92 -27.88
N TYR A 35 10.51 -25.40 -26.85
CA TYR A 35 9.24 -24.85 -26.35
C TYR A 35 9.41 -24.11 -25.02
N PHE A 36 10.63 -23.99 -24.49
CA PHE A 36 10.90 -23.12 -23.36
C PHE A 36 10.83 -21.65 -23.80
N TYR A 37 10.12 -20.84 -23.05
CA TYR A 37 10.04 -19.40 -23.25
C TYR A 37 11.27 -18.72 -22.59
N PRO A 38 12.08 -17.98 -23.33
CA PRO A 38 13.12 -17.14 -22.75
C PRO A 38 12.50 -15.90 -22.13
N GLU A 39 13.08 -15.40 -21.04
CA GLU A 39 12.65 -14.15 -20.42
C GLU A 39 12.54 -13.02 -21.45
N GLY A 40 11.42 -12.31 -21.45
CA GLY A 40 11.23 -11.20 -22.37
C GLY A 40 9.82 -10.61 -22.34
N GLY A 41 9.70 -9.32 -22.66
CA GLY A 41 8.42 -8.62 -22.73
C GLY A 41 7.63 -8.63 -21.42
N GLY A 42 8.28 -8.72 -20.26
CA GLY A 42 7.65 -8.79 -18.94
C GLY A 42 7.15 -10.19 -18.55
N GLN A 43 7.32 -11.19 -19.41
CA GLN A 43 7.08 -12.59 -19.05
C GLN A 43 8.40 -13.23 -18.59
N PRO A 44 8.44 -13.91 -17.43
CA PRO A 44 9.63 -14.61 -16.94
C PRO A 44 9.99 -15.82 -17.81
N ALA A 45 11.25 -16.24 -17.74
CA ALA A 45 11.72 -17.47 -18.34
C ALA A 45 10.97 -18.69 -17.81
N ASP A 46 10.71 -19.67 -18.68
CA ASP A 46 10.15 -20.95 -18.25
C ASP A 46 11.12 -21.74 -17.37
N ARG A 47 10.53 -22.58 -16.56
CA ARG A 47 11.19 -23.60 -15.74
C ARG A 47 10.90 -24.99 -16.28
N GLY A 48 11.68 -25.96 -15.88
CA GLY A 48 11.45 -27.35 -16.26
C GLY A 48 12.70 -28.20 -16.19
N THR A 49 12.84 -29.19 -17.05
CA THR A 49 13.98 -30.11 -17.06
C THR A 49 14.44 -30.48 -18.45
N LEU A 50 15.75 -30.77 -18.60
CA LEU A 50 16.36 -31.46 -19.75
C LEU A 50 17.02 -32.75 -19.25
N ASP A 51 16.54 -33.93 -19.73
CA ASP A 51 16.94 -35.24 -19.22
C ASP A 51 16.93 -35.34 -17.66
N GLY A 52 15.93 -34.67 -17.04
CA GLY A 52 15.76 -34.66 -15.59
C GLY A 52 16.66 -33.66 -14.83
N ILE A 53 17.53 -32.92 -15.53
CA ILE A 53 18.31 -31.82 -14.93
C ILE A 53 17.46 -30.54 -14.99
N GLU A 54 17.35 -29.84 -13.87
CA GLU A 54 16.55 -28.62 -13.77
C GLU A 54 17.08 -27.51 -14.68
N VAL A 55 16.16 -26.87 -15.43
CA VAL A 55 16.40 -25.64 -16.20
C VAL A 55 16.08 -24.48 -15.28
N VAL A 56 17.12 -23.74 -14.86
CA VAL A 56 17.00 -22.62 -13.88
C VAL A 56 16.81 -21.28 -14.58
N ASP A 57 17.18 -21.16 -15.86
CA ASP A 57 16.99 -19.94 -16.65
C ASP A 57 16.94 -20.25 -18.14
N VAL A 58 16.23 -19.41 -18.90
CA VAL A 58 16.19 -19.46 -20.36
C VAL A 58 16.29 -18.03 -20.88
N GLN A 59 17.32 -17.77 -21.68
CA GLN A 59 17.61 -16.43 -22.21
C GLN A 59 17.79 -16.44 -23.72
N LYS A 60 17.58 -15.29 -24.35
CA LYS A 60 17.86 -15.08 -25.77
C LYS A 60 19.21 -14.39 -25.89
N VAL A 61 20.23 -15.12 -26.42
CA VAL A 61 21.61 -14.64 -26.58
C VAL A 61 22.00 -14.76 -28.04
N ASP A 62 22.36 -13.66 -28.69
CA ASP A 62 22.76 -13.61 -30.12
C ASP A 62 21.77 -14.30 -31.07
N GLY A 63 20.45 -14.21 -30.77
CA GLY A 63 19.39 -14.82 -31.56
C GLY A 63 19.09 -16.29 -31.20
N GLU A 64 19.88 -16.92 -30.36
CA GLU A 64 19.73 -18.30 -29.89
C GLU A 64 18.97 -18.35 -28.55
N THR A 65 18.19 -19.40 -28.32
CA THR A 65 17.58 -19.69 -27.02
C THR A 65 18.51 -20.58 -26.22
N VAL A 66 19.13 -20.02 -25.17
CA VAL A 66 20.08 -20.68 -24.29
C VAL A 66 19.36 -21.10 -23.00
N HIS A 67 19.46 -22.38 -22.66
CA HIS A 67 18.93 -22.97 -21.43
C HIS A 67 20.07 -23.14 -20.42
N THR A 68 19.96 -22.53 -19.24
CA THR A 68 20.93 -22.71 -18.16
C THR A 68 20.45 -23.81 -17.21
N LEU A 69 21.23 -24.84 -17.04
CA LEU A 69 20.93 -25.97 -16.16
C LEU A 69 21.46 -25.76 -14.75
N ALA A 70 20.82 -26.37 -13.76
CA ALA A 70 21.28 -26.37 -12.38
C ALA A 70 22.66 -27.06 -12.22
N ASP A 71 22.86 -28.16 -12.94
CA ASP A 71 24.09 -28.95 -12.98
C ASP A 71 24.60 -29.15 -14.42
N PRO A 72 25.91 -29.36 -14.64
CA PRO A 72 26.41 -29.68 -15.94
C PRO A 72 25.77 -30.98 -16.49
N PRO A 73 25.34 -31.01 -17.78
CA PRO A 73 24.70 -32.17 -18.36
C PRO A 73 25.68 -33.32 -18.60
N GLY A 74 25.16 -34.54 -18.69
CA GLY A 74 25.90 -35.73 -19.10
C GLY A 74 25.78 -36.04 -20.59
N PHE A 75 25.22 -35.11 -21.38
CA PHE A 75 25.03 -35.23 -22.84
C PHE A 75 25.82 -34.15 -23.59
N ASP A 76 26.15 -34.42 -24.85
CA ASP A 76 26.93 -33.52 -25.72
C ASP A 76 26.15 -33.10 -26.97
N ALA A 77 26.72 -32.20 -27.76
CA ALA A 77 26.15 -31.78 -29.04
C ALA A 77 25.95 -32.98 -29.97
N GLY A 78 24.76 -33.11 -30.56
CA GLY A 78 24.33 -34.23 -31.40
C GLY A 78 23.50 -35.29 -30.68
N ASP A 79 23.48 -35.28 -29.33
CA ASP A 79 22.60 -36.15 -28.54
C ASP A 79 21.13 -35.66 -28.62
N THR A 80 20.19 -36.57 -28.38
CA THR A 80 18.78 -36.22 -28.22
C THR A 80 18.40 -36.27 -26.74
N VAL A 81 17.80 -35.20 -26.24
CA VAL A 81 17.37 -35.07 -24.85
C VAL A 81 15.87 -34.98 -24.77
N SER A 82 15.31 -35.50 -23.68
CA SER A 82 13.92 -35.31 -23.32
C SER A 82 13.77 -34.01 -22.49
N ALA A 83 12.86 -33.18 -22.93
CA ALA A 83 12.62 -31.87 -22.36
C ALA A 83 11.20 -31.80 -21.78
N ALA A 84 11.06 -31.26 -20.56
CA ALA A 84 9.77 -31.03 -19.91
C ALA A 84 9.69 -29.63 -19.35
N VAL A 85 8.74 -28.82 -19.87
CA VAL A 85 8.42 -27.50 -19.36
C VAL A 85 7.50 -27.66 -18.14
N ASP A 86 7.75 -26.93 -17.07
CA ASP A 86 6.90 -26.89 -15.87
C ASP A 86 5.47 -26.42 -16.25
N ASP A 87 4.50 -27.32 -16.11
CA ASP A 87 3.13 -27.07 -16.55
C ASP A 87 2.43 -25.99 -15.72
N ASP A 88 2.61 -26.02 -14.40
CA ASP A 88 1.96 -25.07 -13.49
C ASP A 88 2.49 -23.66 -13.73
N PHE A 89 3.81 -23.51 -13.83
CA PHE A 89 4.45 -22.22 -14.08
C PHE A 89 4.11 -21.65 -15.47
N ARG A 90 4.16 -22.48 -16.53
CA ARG A 90 3.78 -22.07 -17.88
C ARG A 90 2.30 -21.69 -17.94
N THR A 91 1.41 -22.48 -17.34
CA THR A 91 -0.01 -22.21 -17.35
C THR A 91 -0.32 -20.90 -16.61
N TYR A 92 0.36 -20.65 -15.48
CA TYR A 92 0.27 -19.37 -14.79
C TYR A 92 0.74 -18.22 -15.71
N SER A 93 1.90 -18.34 -16.34
CA SER A 93 2.44 -17.31 -17.23
C SER A 93 1.52 -17.00 -18.41
N MET A 94 0.93 -18.02 -19.04
CA MET A 94 -0.06 -17.86 -20.12
C MET A 94 -1.31 -17.12 -19.66
N ARG A 95 -1.86 -17.49 -18.50
CA ARG A 95 -3.03 -16.84 -17.87
C ARG A 95 -2.73 -15.39 -17.52
N ALA A 96 -1.61 -15.15 -16.85
CA ALA A 96 -1.15 -13.83 -16.44
C ALA A 96 -0.93 -12.89 -17.64
N HIS A 97 -0.28 -13.39 -18.69
CA HIS A 97 -0.01 -12.62 -19.90
C HIS A 97 -1.29 -12.32 -20.68
N THR A 98 -2.19 -13.30 -20.84
CA THR A 98 -3.48 -13.04 -21.50
C THR A 98 -4.34 -12.08 -20.67
N ALA A 99 -4.32 -12.19 -19.34
CA ALA A 99 -5.01 -11.24 -18.48
C ALA A 99 -4.48 -9.80 -18.64
N SER A 100 -3.19 -9.60 -18.96
CA SER A 100 -2.67 -8.26 -19.22
C SER A 100 -3.34 -7.59 -20.42
N HIS A 101 -3.60 -8.32 -21.48
CA HIS A 101 -4.37 -7.84 -22.64
C HIS A 101 -5.82 -7.52 -22.28
N VAL A 102 -6.44 -8.34 -21.41
CA VAL A 102 -7.80 -8.09 -20.90
C VAL A 102 -7.84 -6.83 -20.06
N VAL A 103 -6.91 -6.66 -19.11
CA VAL A 103 -6.82 -5.48 -18.23
C VAL A 103 -6.43 -4.24 -19.03
N TYR A 104 -5.52 -4.38 -20.01
CA TYR A 104 -5.14 -3.28 -20.89
C TYR A 104 -6.32 -2.76 -21.71
N GLY A 105 -7.08 -3.67 -22.33
CA GLY A 105 -8.30 -3.32 -23.05
C GLY A 105 -9.34 -2.62 -22.16
N ALA A 106 -9.50 -3.05 -20.90
CA ALA A 106 -10.35 -2.37 -19.93
C ALA A 106 -9.86 -0.94 -19.63
N GLY A 107 -8.56 -0.78 -19.36
CA GLY A 107 -7.94 0.52 -19.10
C GLY A 107 -8.10 1.47 -20.29
N ARG A 108 -7.84 1.00 -21.51
CA ARG A 108 -8.05 1.80 -22.74
C ARG A 108 -9.48 2.31 -22.88
N LYS A 109 -10.47 1.49 -22.57
CA LYS A 109 -11.90 1.90 -22.62
C LYS A 109 -12.24 2.93 -21.56
N LEU A 110 -11.59 2.91 -20.41
CA LEU A 110 -11.83 3.83 -19.29
C LEU A 110 -11.04 5.14 -19.41
N LEU A 111 -9.81 5.08 -19.88
CA LEU A 111 -8.90 6.22 -19.97
C LEU A 111 -8.90 6.88 -21.36
N GLY A 112 -9.46 6.21 -22.39
CA GLY A 112 -9.31 6.58 -23.77
C GLY A 112 -8.05 5.96 -24.41
N THR A 113 -7.49 6.61 -25.44
CA THR A 113 -6.30 6.10 -26.13
C THR A 113 -5.06 6.52 -25.33
N HIS A 114 -4.40 5.57 -24.70
CA HIS A 114 -3.20 5.77 -23.91
C HIS A 114 -2.08 4.83 -24.34
N GLY A 115 -0.85 5.23 -24.04
CA GLY A 115 0.34 4.42 -24.28
C GLY A 115 0.47 3.26 -23.28
N TYR A 116 1.40 2.39 -23.59
CA TYR A 116 1.78 1.26 -22.76
C TYR A 116 3.06 1.60 -22.00
N GLY A 117 2.97 1.66 -20.67
CA GLY A 117 4.08 2.09 -19.82
C GLY A 117 4.96 0.95 -19.30
N GLY A 118 4.48 -0.30 -19.37
CA GLY A 118 5.23 -1.47 -18.92
C GLY A 118 4.35 -2.60 -18.39
N PHE A 119 4.98 -3.78 -18.30
CA PHE A 119 4.34 -5.01 -17.84
C PHE A 119 5.35 -5.92 -17.15
N ASP A 120 4.90 -6.64 -16.14
CA ASP A 120 5.73 -7.60 -15.41
C ASP A 120 4.87 -8.67 -14.76
N ILE A 121 5.28 -9.94 -14.90
CA ILE A 121 4.67 -11.09 -14.23
C ILE A 121 5.60 -11.55 -13.11
N ALA A 122 5.20 -11.35 -11.87
CA ALA A 122 5.85 -11.90 -10.68
C ALA A 122 5.04 -13.07 -10.10
N GLU A 123 5.60 -13.79 -9.15
CA GLU A 123 4.92 -14.93 -8.51
C GLU A 123 3.71 -14.51 -7.66
N ASP A 124 3.75 -13.32 -7.10
CA ASP A 124 2.73 -12.79 -6.18
C ASP A 124 1.76 -11.82 -6.84
N ARG A 125 2.12 -11.20 -7.95
CA ARG A 125 1.31 -10.21 -8.65
C ARG A 125 1.70 -10.05 -10.12
N ILE A 126 0.81 -9.45 -10.88
CA ILE A 126 1.05 -8.98 -12.23
C ILE A 126 0.92 -7.46 -12.22
N ARG A 127 1.85 -6.76 -12.85
CA ARG A 127 1.87 -5.31 -12.95
C ARG A 127 1.66 -4.87 -14.39
N LEU A 128 0.79 -3.88 -14.58
CA LEU A 128 0.56 -3.21 -15.86
C LEU A 128 0.54 -1.70 -15.63
N ASP A 129 1.38 -0.98 -16.37
CA ASP A 129 1.48 0.47 -16.32
C ASP A 129 0.88 1.09 -17.59
N PHE A 130 -0.01 2.05 -17.43
CA PHE A 130 -0.61 2.85 -18.51
C PHE A 130 0.07 4.20 -18.55
N GLU A 131 0.50 4.64 -19.73
CA GLU A 131 0.88 6.04 -19.95
C GLU A 131 -0.38 6.90 -20.07
N THR A 132 -0.43 8.03 -19.37
CA THR A 132 -1.61 8.89 -19.31
C THR A 132 -1.24 10.37 -19.43
N ASP A 133 -2.16 11.18 -19.92
CA ASP A 133 -1.99 12.63 -20.00
C ASP A 133 -2.46 13.31 -18.69
N GLY A 134 -1.65 13.25 -17.61
CA GLY A 134 -1.93 13.96 -16.36
C GLY A 134 -2.54 13.11 -15.23
N ASP A 135 -3.39 13.72 -14.40
CA ASP A 135 -3.95 13.10 -13.18
C ASP A 135 -5.09 12.09 -13.46
N ALA A 136 -4.86 11.14 -14.36
CA ALA A 136 -5.81 10.07 -14.61
C ALA A 136 -5.84 9.09 -13.43
N SER A 137 -7.02 8.58 -13.12
CA SER A 137 -7.20 7.53 -12.11
C SER A 137 -8.17 6.46 -12.59
N LEU A 138 -7.94 5.23 -12.20
CA LEU A 138 -8.80 4.09 -12.49
C LEU A 138 -9.43 3.58 -11.19
N ASN A 139 -10.72 3.29 -11.26
CA ASN A 139 -11.37 2.63 -10.13
C ASN A 139 -11.08 1.13 -10.18
N PRO A 140 -10.43 0.54 -9.14
CA PRO A 140 -10.01 -0.86 -9.14
C PRO A 140 -11.20 -1.83 -9.31
N LEU A 141 -12.35 -1.55 -8.71
CA LEU A 141 -13.54 -2.41 -8.82
C LEU A 141 -14.14 -2.36 -10.24
N THR A 142 -14.03 -1.24 -10.92
CA THR A 142 -14.51 -1.11 -12.31
C THR A 142 -13.64 -1.93 -13.26
N ILE A 143 -12.32 -1.82 -13.16
CA ILE A 143 -11.38 -2.64 -13.95
C ILE A 143 -11.59 -4.12 -13.66
N GLN A 144 -11.61 -4.50 -12.38
CA GLN A 144 -11.81 -5.88 -11.96
C GLN A 144 -13.10 -6.47 -12.54
N ARG A 145 -14.20 -5.70 -12.49
CA ARG A 145 -15.47 -6.11 -13.05
C ARG A 145 -15.36 -6.32 -14.56
N MET A 146 -14.83 -5.34 -15.29
CA MET A 146 -14.69 -5.42 -16.74
C MET A 146 -13.82 -6.60 -17.16
N ALA A 147 -12.69 -6.83 -16.48
CA ALA A 147 -11.80 -7.95 -16.75
C ALA A 147 -12.53 -9.29 -16.55
N ASN A 148 -13.25 -9.45 -15.44
CA ASN A 148 -13.99 -10.69 -15.17
C ASN A 148 -15.20 -10.88 -16.10
N GLU A 149 -15.84 -9.81 -16.61
CA GLU A 149 -16.87 -9.89 -17.63
C GLU A 149 -16.30 -10.48 -18.94
N VAL A 150 -15.13 -10.03 -19.40
CA VAL A 150 -14.43 -10.57 -20.58
C VAL A 150 -14.02 -12.04 -20.39
N VAL A 151 -13.53 -12.39 -19.21
CA VAL A 151 -13.24 -13.79 -18.86
C VAL A 151 -14.51 -14.64 -18.92
N TRP A 152 -15.60 -14.14 -18.37
CA TRP A 152 -16.91 -14.83 -18.39
C TRP A 152 -17.50 -14.99 -19.78
N GLU A 153 -17.30 -14.01 -20.66
CA GLU A 153 -17.77 -14.05 -22.06
C GLU A 153 -17.08 -15.12 -22.89
N SER A 154 -15.96 -15.67 -22.40
CA SER A 154 -15.26 -16.80 -23.04
C SER A 154 -14.84 -16.49 -24.48
N ARG A 155 -14.17 -15.36 -24.67
CA ARG A 155 -13.75 -14.88 -26.00
C ARG A 155 -12.57 -15.68 -26.52
N PRO A 156 -12.54 -16.03 -27.84
CA PRO A 156 -11.37 -16.61 -28.48
C PRO A 156 -10.15 -15.70 -28.36
N VAL A 157 -8.97 -16.34 -28.21
CA VAL A 157 -7.66 -15.69 -28.23
C VAL A 157 -6.85 -16.35 -29.33
N ASP A 158 -6.63 -15.63 -30.40
CA ASP A 158 -5.89 -16.09 -31.56
C ASP A 158 -4.53 -15.38 -31.67
N TRP A 159 -3.58 -16.03 -32.31
CA TRP A 159 -2.30 -15.44 -32.67
C TRP A 159 -1.87 -15.83 -34.07
N TYR A 160 -1.36 -14.85 -34.79
CA TYR A 160 -0.93 -15.01 -36.16
C TYR A 160 0.22 -14.05 -36.48
N GLU A 161 0.93 -14.32 -37.60
CA GLU A 161 1.95 -13.42 -38.12
C GLU A 161 1.34 -12.48 -39.16
N MET A 162 1.77 -11.22 -39.13
CA MET A 162 1.37 -10.17 -40.05
C MET A 162 2.62 -9.45 -40.56
N ASP A 163 2.60 -8.95 -41.77
CA ASP A 163 3.63 -8.07 -42.29
C ASP A 163 3.77 -6.84 -41.41
N ALA A 164 5.01 -6.42 -41.10
CA ALA A 164 5.27 -5.35 -40.17
C ALA A 164 4.74 -3.97 -40.64
N ASP A 165 4.84 -3.72 -41.97
CA ASP A 165 4.31 -2.49 -42.57
C ASP A 165 2.76 -2.49 -42.58
N GLU A 166 2.14 -3.63 -42.79
CA GLU A 166 0.67 -3.81 -42.70
C GLU A 166 0.21 -3.61 -41.28
N ALA A 167 0.88 -4.21 -40.30
CA ALA A 167 0.58 -4.05 -38.88
C ALA A 167 0.74 -2.60 -38.43
N GLY A 168 1.82 -1.93 -38.85
CA GLY A 168 2.08 -0.50 -38.54
C GLY A 168 1.07 0.49 -39.14
N ALA A 169 0.36 0.07 -40.19
CA ALA A 169 -0.71 0.88 -40.82
C ALA A 169 -2.06 0.75 -40.12
N ARG A 170 -2.23 -0.21 -39.19
CA ARG A 170 -3.46 -0.45 -38.44
C ARG A 170 -3.47 0.34 -37.13
N GLU A 171 -4.43 1.24 -36.97
CA GLU A 171 -4.58 2.08 -35.74
C GLU A 171 -5.10 1.30 -34.53
N ASP A 172 -5.71 0.13 -34.74
CA ASP A 172 -6.25 -0.72 -33.69
C ASP A 172 -5.21 -1.63 -33.02
N ILE A 173 -4.04 -1.82 -33.65
CA ILE A 173 -2.96 -2.64 -33.11
C ILE A 173 -2.13 -1.85 -32.11
N VAL A 174 -1.97 -2.41 -30.91
CA VAL A 174 -1.09 -1.89 -29.87
C VAL A 174 0.30 -2.51 -30.01
N PHE A 175 1.32 -1.69 -30.08
CA PHE A 175 2.71 -2.13 -30.17
C PHE A 175 3.38 -2.02 -28.80
N ASN A 176 3.63 -3.17 -28.19
CA ASN A 176 4.34 -3.31 -26.91
C ASN A 176 5.77 -3.85 -27.12
N LEU A 177 6.31 -3.68 -28.32
CA LEU A 177 7.55 -4.31 -28.72
C LEU A 177 8.76 -3.48 -28.27
N GLY A 178 9.72 -4.15 -27.63
CA GLY A 178 11.08 -3.60 -27.48
C GLY A 178 11.74 -3.36 -28.84
N ASN A 179 12.86 -2.63 -28.84
CA ASN A 179 13.56 -2.18 -30.05
C ASN A 179 13.92 -3.26 -31.09
N ASP A 180 14.02 -4.54 -30.68
CA ASP A 180 14.43 -5.64 -31.55
C ASP A 180 13.31 -6.12 -32.51
N ALA A 181 12.06 -5.93 -32.16
CA ALA A 181 10.93 -6.35 -32.99
C ALA A 181 10.58 -5.33 -34.10
N ALA A 182 11.03 -4.09 -33.97
CA ALA A 182 10.82 -3.06 -34.99
C ALA A 182 11.63 -3.26 -36.28
N ALA A 183 12.58 -4.22 -36.29
CA ALA A 183 13.44 -4.52 -37.45
C ALA A 183 13.07 -5.81 -38.20
N ALA A 184 12.01 -6.50 -37.77
CA ALA A 184 11.59 -7.77 -38.41
C ALA A 184 10.60 -7.48 -39.54
N ASP A 185 10.66 -8.31 -40.65
CA ASP A 185 9.72 -8.22 -41.78
C ASP A 185 8.28 -8.60 -41.35
N THR A 186 8.13 -9.41 -40.31
CA THR A 186 6.83 -9.83 -39.77
C THR A 186 6.74 -9.62 -38.28
N VAL A 187 5.56 -9.33 -37.79
CA VAL A 187 5.25 -9.18 -36.37
C VAL A 187 4.16 -10.16 -35.97
N ARG A 188 4.32 -10.77 -34.78
CA ARG A 188 3.27 -11.64 -34.22
C ARG A 188 2.21 -10.80 -33.55
N ILE A 189 0.96 -11.01 -33.95
CA ILE A 189 -0.23 -10.39 -33.39
C ILE A 189 -0.92 -11.38 -32.46
N VAL A 190 -1.39 -10.90 -31.32
CA VAL A 190 -2.33 -11.60 -30.42
C VAL A 190 -3.63 -10.81 -30.43
N GLU A 191 -4.74 -11.50 -30.70
CA GLU A 191 -6.07 -10.91 -30.81
C GLU A 191 -7.03 -11.59 -29.84
N ILE A 192 -7.64 -10.80 -28.96
CA ILE A 192 -8.80 -11.21 -28.18
C ILE A 192 -10.03 -10.66 -28.93
N GLU A 193 -10.92 -11.53 -29.39
CA GLU A 193 -12.06 -11.18 -30.24
C GLU A 193 -12.87 -10.01 -29.65
N ASP A 194 -13.05 -8.95 -30.46
CA ASP A 194 -13.77 -7.71 -30.12
C ASP A 194 -13.28 -7.00 -28.84
N TRP A 195 -12.03 -7.23 -28.44
CA TRP A 195 -11.52 -6.65 -27.20
C TRP A 195 -10.15 -5.98 -27.31
N ASP A 196 -9.12 -6.71 -27.73
CA ASP A 196 -7.76 -6.20 -27.86
C ASP A 196 -7.02 -6.85 -29.02
N VAL A 197 -6.20 -6.05 -29.72
CA VAL A 197 -5.30 -6.51 -30.78
C VAL A 197 -3.94 -5.92 -30.51
N SER A 198 -2.94 -6.76 -30.23
CA SER A 198 -1.63 -6.30 -29.81
C SER A 198 -0.49 -7.07 -30.47
N ALA A 199 0.58 -6.38 -30.80
CA ALA A 199 1.84 -7.01 -31.18
C ALA A 199 2.52 -7.59 -29.95
N CYS A 200 2.58 -8.93 -29.85
CA CYS A 200 3.04 -9.61 -28.65
C CYS A 200 3.75 -10.93 -28.95
N GLY A 201 4.93 -11.12 -28.33
CA GLY A 201 5.77 -12.32 -28.44
C GLY A 201 5.57 -13.36 -27.34
N GLY A 202 4.67 -13.11 -26.38
CA GLY A 202 4.48 -13.98 -25.23
C GLY A 202 3.65 -15.24 -25.48
N THR A 203 3.47 -16.02 -24.42
CA THR A 203 2.60 -17.21 -24.44
C THR A 203 1.22 -16.89 -23.91
N HIS A 204 0.17 -17.38 -24.58
CA HIS A 204 -1.21 -17.06 -24.28
C HIS A 204 -2.10 -18.30 -24.18
N VAL A 205 -3.20 -18.19 -23.43
CA VAL A 205 -4.30 -19.15 -23.48
C VAL A 205 -5.15 -18.94 -24.74
N ARG A 206 -5.90 -19.96 -25.17
CA ARG A 206 -6.74 -19.89 -26.39
C ARG A 206 -8.12 -19.30 -26.17
N ASN A 207 -8.51 -19.12 -24.93
CA ASN A 207 -9.79 -18.55 -24.59
C ASN A 207 -9.69 -17.77 -23.28
N THR A 208 -10.37 -16.63 -23.18
CA THR A 208 -10.30 -15.79 -21.98
C THR A 208 -10.80 -16.49 -20.73
N ASN A 209 -11.70 -17.49 -20.83
CA ASN A 209 -12.16 -18.26 -19.66
C ASN A 209 -11.06 -19.10 -18.99
N GLU A 210 -9.98 -19.45 -19.72
CA GLU A 210 -8.84 -20.15 -19.16
C GLU A 210 -8.01 -19.29 -18.20
N ILE A 211 -8.12 -17.96 -18.25
CA ILE A 211 -7.49 -17.03 -17.31
C ILE A 211 -7.92 -17.33 -15.88
N GLY A 212 -9.21 -17.69 -15.71
CA GLY A 212 -9.83 -17.78 -14.41
C GLY A 212 -10.15 -16.39 -13.82
N PRO A 213 -10.48 -16.29 -12.53
CA PRO A 213 -10.81 -15.03 -11.90
C PRO A 213 -9.63 -14.06 -11.92
N VAL A 214 -9.94 -12.75 -12.01
CA VAL A 214 -9.00 -11.64 -11.94
C VAL A 214 -9.34 -10.79 -10.73
N ALA A 215 -8.40 -10.62 -9.80
CA ALA A 215 -8.52 -9.72 -8.66
C ALA A 215 -7.55 -8.55 -8.82
N VAL A 216 -8.06 -7.33 -8.82
CA VAL A 216 -7.22 -6.11 -8.78
C VAL A 216 -6.78 -5.89 -7.34
N LEU A 217 -5.47 -5.87 -7.12
CA LEU A 217 -4.84 -5.73 -5.80
C LEU A 217 -4.66 -4.27 -5.44
N ASP A 218 -4.16 -3.47 -6.39
CA ASP A 218 -3.91 -2.05 -6.20
C ASP A 218 -4.03 -1.26 -7.50
N VAL A 219 -4.36 0.02 -7.38
CA VAL A 219 -4.26 1.01 -8.44
C VAL A 219 -3.56 2.24 -7.89
N SER A 220 -2.40 2.56 -8.43
CA SER A 220 -1.54 3.63 -7.94
C SER A 220 -0.96 4.49 -9.08
N ASN A 221 -0.41 5.64 -8.71
CA ASN A 221 0.26 6.56 -9.63
C ASN A 221 1.75 6.63 -9.24
N PRO A 222 2.63 5.78 -9.82
CA PRO A 222 4.04 5.71 -9.43
C PRO A 222 4.87 6.91 -9.89
N GLY A 223 4.31 7.79 -10.69
CA GLY A 223 4.94 9.02 -11.20
C GLY A 223 3.97 9.82 -12.04
N ALA A 224 4.38 11.00 -12.49
CA ALA A 224 3.60 11.81 -13.43
C ALA A 224 3.35 10.99 -14.71
N GLU A 225 2.13 11.06 -15.22
CA GLU A 225 1.74 10.44 -16.48
C GLU A 225 1.70 8.89 -16.49
N LEU A 226 1.68 8.24 -15.31
CA LEU A 226 1.54 6.77 -15.21
C LEU A 226 0.40 6.39 -14.26
N VAL A 227 -0.41 5.42 -14.68
CA VAL A 227 -1.34 4.68 -13.81
C VAL A 227 -0.92 3.23 -13.79
N ARG A 228 -0.64 2.72 -12.60
CA ARG A 228 -0.27 1.34 -12.36
C ARG A 228 -1.46 0.54 -11.86
N VAL A 229 -1.68 -0.62 -12.44
CA VAL A 229 -2.65 -1.63 -11.98
C VAL A 229 -1.87 -2.88 -11.59
N GLU A 230 -1.96 -3.27 -10.32
CA GLU A 230 -1.48 -4.55 -9.84
C GLU A 230 -2.66 -5.51 -9.66
N TYR A 231 -2.53 -6.74 -10.13
CA TYR A 231 -3.61 -7.72 -10.11
C TYR A 231 -3.07 -9.15 -10.01
N ALA A 232 -3.96 -10.06 -9.64
CA ALA A 232 -3.71 -11.50 -9.59
C ALA A 232 -4.72 -12.24 -10.46
N VAL A 233 -4.37 -13.47 -10.88
CA VAL A 233 -5.24 -14.34 -11.68
C VAL A 233 -5.35 -15.73 -11.07
N GLY A 234 -6.41 -16.47 -11.44
CA GLY A 234 -6.60 -17.86 -11.08
C GLY A 234 -6.71 -18.08 -9.56
N GLU A 235 -5.94 -19.03 -9.03
CA GLU A 235 -5.97 -19.42 -7.62
C GLU A 235 -5.60 -18.26 -6.69
N ARG A 236 -4.57 -17.51 -7.06
CA ARG A 236 -4.15 -16.32 -6.28
C ARG A 236 -5.26 -15.27 -6.15
N ALA A 237 -6.03 -15.05 -7.21
CA ALA A 237 -7.17 -14.14 -7.17
C ALA A 237 -8.29 -14.65 -6.23
N ILE A 238 -8.50 -15.97 -6.19
CA ILE A 238 -9.45 -16.60 -5.26
C ILE A 238 -8.98 -16.40 -3.81
N ASP A 239 -7.70 -16.63 -3.54
CA ASP A 239 -7.13 -16.46 -2.19
C ASP A 239 -7.28 -15.02 -1.70
N GLU A 240 -7.03 -14.04 -2.55
CA GLU A 240 -7.19 -12.62 -2.24
C GLU A 240 -8.65 -12.27 -1.87
N TRP A 241 -9.62 -12.81 -2.62
CA TRP A 241 -11.03 -12.61 -2.30
C TRP A 241 -11.43 -13.28 -0.97
N ILE A 242 -10.92 -14.49 -0.72
CA ILE A 242 -11.16 -15.21 0.54
C ILE A 242 -10.56 -14.42 1.72
N GLU A 243 -9.35 -13.89 1.57
CA GLU A 243 -8.70 -13.10 2.62
C GLU A 243 -9.45 -11.79 2.89
N THR A 244 -9.82 -11.07 1.84
CA THR A 244 -10.63 -9.85 1.95
C THR A 244 -11.96 -10.13 2.65
N GLN A 245 -12.68 -11.19 2.26
CA GLN A 245 -13.94 -11.57 2.90
C GLN A 245 -13.74 -11.97 4.36
N ARG A 246 -12.67 -12.71 4.67
CA ARG A 246 -12.32 -13.09 6.04
C ARG A 246 -12.04 -11.88 6.92
N ASN A 247 -11.26 -10.92 6.41
CA ASN A 247 -10.94 -9.69 7.12
C ASN A 247 -12.19 -8.82 7.37
N ALA A 248 -13.06 -8.69 6.37
CA ALA A 248 -14.33 -8.01 6.53
C ALA A 248 -15.23 -8.69 7.57
N SER A 249 -15.30 -10.03 7.56
CA SER A 249 -16.09 -10.80 8.54
C SER A 249 -15.56 -10.64 9.97
N ARG A 250 -14.24 -10.68 10.16
CA ARG A 250 -13.60 -10.44 11.47
C ARG A 250 -13.84 -9.02 11.98
N ALA A 251 -13.76 -8.02 11.09
CA ALA A 251 -14.07 -6.64 11.45
C ALA A 251 -15.54 -6.48 11.88
N ALA A 252 -16.46 -7.10 11.15
CA ALA A 252 -17.88 -7.09 11.46
C ALA A 252 -18.17 -7.76 12.83
N GLU A 253 -17.56 -8.89 13.10
CA GLU A 253 -17.66 -9.58 14.40
C GLU A 253 -17.10 -8.70 15.53
N THR A 254 -15.93 -8.07 15.35
CA THR A 254 -15.33 -7.17 16.35
C THR A 254 -16.24 -5.98 16.67
N LEU A 255 -16.98 -5.51 15.69
CA LEU A 255 -17.87 -4.33 15.79
C LEU A 255 -19.34 -4.71 16.12
N ASP A 256 -19.60 -6.00 16.34
CA ASP A 256 -20.93 -6.56 16.60
C ASP A 256 -21.97 -6.10 15.56
N THR A 257 -21.63 -6.33 14.27
CA THR A 257 -22.44 -5.90 13.13
C THR A 257 -22.34 -6.90 11.97
N GLY A 258 -23.14 -6.70 10.90
CA GLY A 258 -22.98 -7.43 9.63
C GLY A 258 -21.93 -6.79 8.73
N VAL A 259 -21.34 -7.58 7.81
CA VAL A 259 -20.37 -7.05 6.82
C VAL A 259 -20.97 -5.91 5.99
N ALA A 260 -22.25 -6.02 5.63
CA ALA A 260 -22.95 -4.99 4.86
C ALA A 260 -23.09 -3.65 5.62
N ASP A 261 -23.06 -3.70 6.95
CA ASP A 261 -23.29 -2.54 7.83
C ASP A 261 -22.00 -1.97 8.43
N LEU A 262 -20.83 -2.50 8.04
CA LEU A 262 -19.52 -2.07 8.58
C LEU A 262 -19.29 -0.56 8.46
N ALA A 263 -19.59 0.02 7.31
CA ALA A 263 -19.37 1.45 7.07
C ALA A 263 -20.25 2.29 8.00
N SER A 264 -21.55 1.98 8.12
CA SER A 264 -22.48 2.72 8.98
C SER A 264 -22.13 2.53 10.47
N ARG A 265 -21.66 1.35 10.87
CA ARG A 265 -21.23 1.11 12.25
C ARG A 265 -19.94 1.89 12.59
N ALA A 266 -19.00 1.96 11.66
CA ALA A 266 -17.78 2.75 11.82
C ALA A 266 -18.11 4.27 11.94
N GLU A 267 -19.06 4.77 11.14
CA GLU A 267 -19.53 6.16 11.25
C GLU A 267 -20.20 6.43 12.59
N SER A 268 -21.05 5.52 13.08
CA SER A 268 -21.69 5.63 14.40
C SER A 268 -20.67 5.68 15.51
N LEU A 269 -19.67 4.79 15.50
CA LEU A 269 -18.61 4.77 16.50
C LEU A 269 -17.78 6.06 16.51
N ARG A 270 -17.49 6.61 15.32
CA ARG A 270 -16.82 7.92 15.23
C ARG A 270 -17.67 9.06 15.79
N ALA A 271 -18.98 9.03 15.60
CA ALA A 271 -19.89 10.02 16.16
C ALA A 271 -20.02 9.87 17.67
N GLU A 272 -20.15 8.64 18.20
CA GLU A 272 -20.15 8.32 19.62
C GLU A 272 -18.85 8.78 20.30
N ASN A 273 -17.69 8.51 19.69
CA ASN A 273 -16.39 8.93 20.23
C ASN A 273 -16.30 10.44 20.36
N ARG A 274 -16.66 11.21 19.30
CA ARG A 274 -16.69 12.68 19.37
C ARG A 274 -17.65 13.21 20.44
N SER A 275 -18.80 12.55 20.63
CA SER A 275 -19.76 12.94 21.67
C SER A 275 -19.20 12.71 23.07
N LEU A 276 -18.52 11.55 23.27
CA LEU A 276 -17.88 11.25 24.56
C LEU A 276 -16.70 12.18 24.86
N GLU A 277 -15.91 12.55 23.84
CA GLU A 277 -14.84 13.54 23.98
C GLU A 277 -15.39 14.89 24.42
N ALA A 278 -16.45 15.39 23.78
CA ALA A 278 -17.11 16.66 24.17
C ALA A 278 -17.78 16.60 25.55
N GLU A 279 -18.36 15.44 25.93
CA GLU A 279 -18.93 15.26 27.28
C GLU A 279 -17.81 15.25 28.33
N ASN A 280 -16.71 14.57 28.09
CA ASN A 280 -15.54 14.54 28.96
C ASN A 280 -14.98 15.96 29.19
N GLU A 281 -14.85 16.75 28.12
CA GLU A 281 -14.40 18.14 28.20
C GLU A 281 -15.36 18.98 29.04
N THR A 282 -16.66 18.85 28.81
CA THR A 282 -17.70 19.53 29.61
C THR A 282 -17.67 19.14 31.09
N LEU A 283 -17.47 17.84 31.39
CA LEU A 283 -17.38 17.35 32.75
C LEU A 283 -16.10 17.84 33.46
N ALA A 284 -14.97 17.85 32.73
CA ALA A 284 -13.70 18.40 33.23
C ALA A 284 -13.84 19.91 33.59
N GLU A 285 -14.48 20.70 32.71
CA GLU A 285 -14.77 22.12 32.98
C GLU A 285 -15.65 22.33 34.21
N ARG A 286 -16.72 21.53 34.35
CA ARG A 286 -17.61 21.60 35.50
C ARG A 286 -16.91 21.22 36.82
N LEU A 287 -16.06 20.18 36.75
CA LEU A 287 -15.26 19.75 37.89
C LEU A 287 -14.28 20.87 38.34
N LEU A 288 -13.59 21.46 37.36
CA LEU A 288 -12.68 22.60 37.60
C LEU A 288 -13.45 23.77 38.27
N ALA A 289 -14.59 24.18 37.72
CA ALA A 289 -15.39 25.26 38.28
C ALA A 289 -15.83 24.97 39.72
N ALA A 290 -16.31 23.75 39.99
CA ALA A 290 -16.68 23.32 41.35
C ALA A 290 -15.47 23.35 42.32
N ARG A 291 -14.29 22.91 41.83
CA ARG A 291 -13.06 22.92 42.61
C ARG A 291 -12.60 24.33 42.93
N LEU A 292 -12.63 25.25 41.96
CA LEU A 292 -12.29 26.66 42.16
C LEU A 292 -13.21 27.28 43.20
N THR A 293 -14.52 27.04 43.15
CA THR A 293 -15.49 27.50 44.15
C THR A 293 -15.16 26.97 45.55
N ALA A 294 -14.83 25.68 45.68
CA ALA A 294 -14.47 25.12 46.99
C ALA A 294 -13.13 25.68 47.54
N LEU A 295 -12.20 26.00 46.66
CA LEU A 295 -10.91 26.57 47.02
C LEU A 295 -11.04 28.05 47.46
N SER A 296 -11.97 28.82 46.90
CA SER A 296 -12.20 30.22 47.26
C SER A 296 -12.60 30.41 48.73
N GLU A 297 -13.12 29.39 49.40
CA GLU A 297 -13.48 29.39 50.81
C GLU A 297 -12.26 29.13 51.75
N ASN A 298 -11.10 28.74 51.22
CA ASN A 298 -9.92 28.31 51.96
C ASN A 298 -8.71 29.22 51.69
N THR A 299 -8.83 30.48 52.06
CA THR A 299 -7.72 31.44 51.97
C THR A 299 -6.77 31.33 53.17
N PHE A 300 -5.52 31.76 52.97
CA PHE A 300 -4.50 31.92 54.01
C PHE A 300 -3.66 33.17 53.74
N THR A 301 -3.12 33.78 54.80
CA THR A 301 -2.28 34.97 54.64
C THR A 301 -0.81 34.60 54.54
N ARG A 302 -0.11 35.06 53.47
CA ARG A 302 1.33 34.95 53.30
C ARG A 302 1.89 36.31 52.84
N ASN A 303 2.93 36.77 53.53
CA ASN A 303 3.56 38.07 53.25
C ASN A 303 2.57 39.26 53.25
N GLY A 304 1.51 39.19 54.10
CA GLY A 304 0.50 40.25 54.24
C GLY A 304 -0.56 40.27 53.12
N ARG A 305 -0.62 39.22 52.29
CA ARG A 305 -1.57 39.08 51.21
C ARG A 305 -2.41 37.81 51.37
N GLU A 306 -3.63 37.81 50.84
CA GLU A 306 -4.55 36.66 50.85
C GLU A 306 -4.20 35.70 49.71
N TRP A 307 -3.95 34.45 50.04
CA TRP A 307 -3.60 33.39 49.10
C TRP A 307 -4.66 32.30 49.05
N VAL A 308 -4.87 31.74 47.86
CA VAL A 308 -5.54 30.46 47.66
C VAL A 308 -4.53 29.51 47.01
N ALA A 309 -4.35 28.34 47.58
CA ALA A 309 -3.52 27.29 46.97
C ALA A 309 -4.25 25.95 47.03
N GLY A 310 -4.31 25.25 45.91
CA GLY A 310 -5.00 23.97 45.81
C GLY A 310 -4.58 23.12 44.61
N THR A 311 -5.09 21.90 44.62
CA THR A 311 -4.82 20.95 43.52
C THR A 311 -6.01 20.82 42.60
N VAL A 312 -5.75 20.56 41.33
CA VAL A 312 -6.74 20.27 40.27
C VAL A 312 -6.39 18.98 39.55
N ASP A 313 -7.42 18.20 39.24
CA ASP A 313 -7.27 16.90 38.59
C ASP A 313 -8.00 16.87 37.24
N GLY A 314 -7.48 16.10 36.26
CA GLY A 314 -8.15 15.84 35.00
C GLY A 314 -8.23 17.00 34.01
N VAL A 315 -7.50 18.09 34.28
CA VAL A 315 -7.42 19.27 33.41
C VAL A 315 -5.98 19.67 33.17
N GLY A 316 -5.68 20.15 31.96
CA GLY A 316 -4.34 20.64 31.62
C GLY A 316 -4.12 22.09 32.08
N PRO A 317 -2.85 22.58 32.09
CA PRO A 317 -2.48 23.89 32.58
C PRO A 317 -3.17 25.04 31.84
N ASN A 318 -3.43 24.91 30.54
CA ASN A 318 -4.11 25.96 29.78
C ASN A 318 -5.58 26.15 30.23
N ALA A 319 -6.32 25.06 30.43
CA ALA A 319 -7.70 25.11 30.90
C ALA A 319 -7.79 25.72 32.33
N VAL A 320 -6.77 25.48 33.16
CA VAL A 320 -6.65 26.11 34.47
C VAL A 320 -6.34 27.61 34.34
N ALA A 321 -5.40 27.97 33.43
CA ALA A 321 -5.01 29.36 33.22
C ALA A 321 -6.15 30.23 32.71
N ASP A 322 -7.04 29.71 31.88
CA ASP A 322 -8.20 30.41 31.34
C ASP A 322 -9.21 30.80 32.42
N ARG A 323 -9.20 30.12 33.58
CA ARG A 323 -10.23 30.31 34.65
C ARG A 323 -9.68 30.71 35.99
N VAL A 324 -8.39 30.53 36.24
CA VAL A 324 -7.80 30.83 37.56
C VAL A 324 -7.96 32.29 37.93
N GLY A 325 -8.01 33.20 36.95
CA GLY A 325 -8.26 34.65 37.17
C GLY A 325 -9.62 34.97 37.81
N GLU A 326 -10.62 34.06 37.68
CA GLU A 326 -11.93 34.27 38.35
C GLU A 326 -11.81 34.32 39.88
N LEU A 327 -10.77 33.72 40.46
CA LEU A 327 -10.52 33.73 41.90
C LEU A 327 -9.78 34.99 42.39
N THR A 328 -8.99 35.65 41.52
CA THR A 328 -8.29 36.90 41.89
C THR A 328 -9.23 38.11 41.89
N ASP A 329 -10.37 38.03 41.19
CA ASP A 329 -11.37 39.10 41.12
C ASP A 329 -12.20 39.29 42.43
N GLY A 330 -11.96 38.48 43.47
CA GLY A 330 -12.74 38.68 44.70
C GLY A 330 -12.45 37.76 45.89
N ALA A 331 -11.64 36.71 45.71
CA ALA A 331 -11.39 35.73 46.78
C ALA A 331 -9.96 35.79 47.34
N ALA A 332 -8.96 36.15 46.53
CA ALA A 332 -7.56 36.17 46.95
C ALA A 332 -6.71 37.10 46.07
N ASP A 333 -5.62 37.61 46.62
CA ASP A 333 -4.63 38.40 45.87
C ASP A 333 -3.72 37.54 45.01
N VAL A 334 -3.48 36.29 45.46
CA VAL A 334 -2.63 35.29 44.75
C VAL A 334 -3.32 33.93 44.78
N VAL A 335 -3.43 33.33 43.64
CA VAL A 335 -4.00 31.98 43.44
C VAL A 335 -2.96 31.08 42.82
N VAL A 336 -2.71 29.92 43.44
CA VAL A 336 -1.80 28.90 42.95
C VAL A 336 -2.54 27.58 42.83
N LEU A 337 -2.59 27.05 41.62
CA LEU A 337 -3.20 25.75 41.33
C LEU A 337 -2.15 24.81 40.78
N ALA A 338 -1.97 23.67 41.41
CA ALA A 338 -1.10 22.60 40.90
C ALA A 338 -1.92 21.42 40.39
N GLY A 339 -1.47 20.80 39.35
CA GLY A 339 -2.14 19.64 38.75
C GLY A 339 -1.15 18.73 38.04
N ARG A 340 -1.67 17.63 37.45
CA ARG A 340 -0.87 16.70 36.69
C ARG A 340 -1.48 16.47 35.29
N ASP A 341 -0.67 16.71 34.28
CA ASP A 341 -0.96 16.39 32.86
C ASP A 341 0.32 15.88 32.22
N GLY A 342 0.50 14.56 32.26
CA GLY A 342 1.78 13.91 31.93
C GLY A 342 2.86 14.18 32.99
N SER A 343 3.14 15.43 33.29
CA SER A 343 4.01 15.92 34.40
C SER A 343 3.24 16.83 35.35
N THR A 344 3.82 17.08 36.54
CA THR A 344 3.23 18.05 37.48
C THR A 344 3.44 19.47 36.93
N PHE A 345 2.38 20.26 36.98
CA PHE A 345 2.38 21.66 36.58
C PHE A 345 1.84 22.56 37.70
N VAL A 346 2.13 23.85 37.60
CA VAL A 346 1.56 24.91 38.43
C VAL A 346 1.06 26.04 37.54
N VAL A 347 -0.07 26.63 37.91
CA VAL A 347 -0.61 27.87 37.33
C VAL A 347 -0.81 28.88 38.44
N VAL A 348 -0.30 30.09 38.24
CA VAL A 348 -0.35 31.16 39.19
C VAL A 348 -1.08 32.37 38.58
N ALA A 349 -2.10 32.86 39.24
CA ALA A 349 -2.73 34.14 38.92
C ALA A 349 -2.61 35.11 40.10
N THR A 350 -2.45 36.39 39.81
CA THR A 350 -2.31 37.43 40.84
C THR A 350 -3.10 38.70 40.44
N ASP A 351 -3.31 39.58 41.40
CA ASP A 351 -3.89 40.90 41.19
C ASP A 351 -2.92 41.93 40.56
N GLY A 352 -1.66 41.52 40.32
CA GLY A 352 -0.60 42.32 39.69
C GLY A 352 0.33 43.05 40.65
N GLU A 353 0.05 43.05 41.96
CA GLU A 353 0.99 43.59 42.97
C GLU A 353 2.06 42.56 43.37
N THR A 354 1.77 41.27 43.20
CA THR A 354 2.74 40.16 43.26
C THR A 354 2.99 39.68 41.83
N ASP A 355 4.22 39.53 41.42
CA ASP A 355 4.53 39.00 40.10
C ASP A 355 4.34 37.49 40.10
N ALA A 356 3.44 37.00 39.23
CA ALA A 356 3.16 35.56 39.08
C ALA A 356 4.42 34.77 38.64
N ASN A 357 5.35 35.41 37.93
CA ASN A 357 6.61 34.74 37.52
C ASN A 357 7.52 34.49 38.74
N ASP A 358 7.51 35.40 39.74
CA ASP A 358 8.30 35.18 40.97
C ASP A 358 7.79 33.97 41.74
N VAL A 359 6.47 33.77 41.78
CA VAL A 359 5.86 32.61 42.44
C VAL A 359 6.12 31.33 41.69
N VAL A 360 6.04 31.33 40.35
CA VAL A 360 6.41 30.18 39.52
C VAL A 360 7.90 29.90 39.68
N GLY A 361 8.76 30.92 39.71
CA GLY A 361 10.18 30.80 39.96
C GLY A 361 10.50 30.11 41.30
N GLU A 362 9.84 30.53 42.39
CA GLU A 362 9.98 29.90 43.71
C GLU A 362 9.66 28.38 43.65
N VAL A 363 8.58 27.99 42.97
CA VAL A 363 8.18 26.59 42.83
C VAL A 363 9.16 25.81 41.96
N THR A 364 9.62 26.40 40.84
CA THR A 364 10.55 25.71 39.92
C THR A 364 11.98 25.62 40.48
N ASP A 365 12.40 26.57 41.31
CA ASP A 365 13.67 26.54 42.02
C ASP A 365 13.70 25.42 43.09
N GLU A 366 12.57 25.12 43.71
CA GLU A 366 12.45 24.06 44.72
C GLU A 366 12.23 22.68 44.12
N PHE A 367 11.39 22.54 43.07
CA PHE A 367 10.93 21.25 42.53
C PHE A 367 11.44 20.97 41.12
N GLY A 368 12.32 21.79 40.57
CA GLY A 368 12.80 21.64 39.20
C GLY A 368 11.75 22.08 38.17
N GLY A 369 12.00 21.75 36.91
CA GLY A 369 11.15 22.15 35.80
C GLY A 369 11.46 23.53 35.24
N GLY A 370 10.46 24.20 34.66
CA GLY A 370 10.60 25.53 34.11
C GLY A 370 9.24 26.17 33.84
N GLY A 371 9.21 27.47 33.72
CA GLY A 371 7.96 28.19 33.50
C GLY A 371 8.15 29.68 33.26
N GLY A 372 7.04 30.38 33.11
CA GLY A 372 6.99 31.83 32.94
C GLY A 372 5.63 32.27 32.42
N GLY A 373 5.46 33.56 32.26
CA GLY A 373 4.22 34.16 31.77
C GLY A 373 4.21 35.68 31.85
N GLN A 374 3.07 36.21 32.15
CA GLN A 374 2.87 37.65 32.44
C GLN A 374 2.88 37.88 33.94
N PRO A 375 3.10 39.14 34.43
CA PRO A 375 3.08 39.43 35.84
C PRO A 375 1.81 39.03 36.59
N THR A 376 0.67 38.97 35.91
CA THR A 376 -0.63 38.59 36.47
C THR A 376 -1.02 37.13 36.25
N LEU A 377 -0.35 36.41 35.32
CA LEU A 377 -0.64 35.01 35.00
C LEU A 377 0.63 34.31 34.49
N ALA A 378 1.10 33.34 35.23
CA ALA A 378 2.25 32.52 34.82
C ALA A 378 1.98 31.03 35.07
N GLN A 379 2.70 30.16 34.36
CA GLN A 379 2.59 28.73 34.53
C GLN A 379 3.98 28.06 34.47
N GLY A 380 4.13 26.97 35.22
CA GLY A 380 5.34 26.16 35.23
C GLY A 380 4.97 24.68 35.08
N GLY A 381 5.91 23.87 34.55
CA GLY A 381 5.70 22.44 34.36
C GLY A 381 6.98 21.66 34.44
N GLY A 382 6.86 20.31 34.43
CA GLY A 382 8.00 19.43 34.61
C GLY A 382 8.53 19.37 36.02
N LEU A 383 7.65 19.61 37.02
CA LEU A 383 8.00 19.62 38.45
C LEU A 383 8.22 18.18 38.96
N ASP A 384 9.30 17.96 39.74
CA ASP A 384 9.66 16.67 40.35
C ASP A 384 8.99 16.43 41.71
N ALA A 385 7.74 16.84 41.83
CA ALA A 385 6.93 16.66 43.05
C ALA A 385 5.47 16.37 42.70
N ASP A 386 4.71 15.82 43.65
CA ASP A 386 3.26 15.69 43.51
C ASP A 386 2.57 17.04 43.68
N PRO A 387 1.42 17.31 43.04
CA PRO A 387 0.70 18.57 43.16
C PRO A 387 0.41 19.01 44.61
N GLU A 388 0.09 18.04 45.48
CA GLU A 388 -0.15 18.30 46.92
C GLU A 388 1.12 18.79 47.62
N THR A 389 2.29 18.27 47.31
CA THR A 389 3.57 18.71 47.86
C THR A 389 3.88 20.13 47.42
N VAL A 390 3.67 20.44 46.13
CA VAL A 390 3.85 21.81 45.60
C VAL A 390 2.93 22.80 46.32
N VAL A 391 1.67 22.47 46.53
CA VAL A 391 0.72 23.32 47.22
C VAL A 391 1.08 23.48 48.69
N ALA A 392 1.58 22.41 49.33
CA ALA A 392 1.95 22.43 50.76
C ALA A 392 3.15 23.35 51.03
N SER A 393 4.16 23.40 50.13
CA SER A 393 5.34 24.26 50.32
C SER A 393 5.04 25.75 50.32
N LEU A 394 3.92 26.13 49.68
CA LEU A 394 3.50 27.53 49.62
C LEU A 394 2.74 28.02 50.88
N ARG A 395 2.34 27.10 51.75
CA ARG A 395 1.60 27.46 52.98
C ARG A 395 2.59 27.79 54.09
N PRO A 396 2.32 28.84 54.91
CA PRO A 396 3.10 29.12 56.10
C PRO A 396 2.94 27.98 57.12
N ASP A 397 4.03 27.69 57.87
CA ASP A 397 4.08 26.68 58.93
C ASP A 397 3.05 26.98 60.07
#